data_f61ec958be6af8063c839d8926c40a4a
#
_entry.id   f61ec958be6af8063c839d8926c40a4a
#
_cell.length_a   1.000
_cell.length_b   1.000
_cell.length_c   1.000
_cell.angle_alpha   90.00
_cell.angle_beta   90.00
_cell.angle_gamma   90.00
#
_symmetry.space_group_name_H-M   'P 1'
#
loop_
_entity.id
_entity.type
_entity.pdbx_description
1 polymer ?
#
loop_
_entity_poly.entity_id
_entity_poly.type
_entity_poly.pdbx_seq_one_letter_code
_entity_poly.pdbx_strand_id
1 'polypeptide(L)'
;MQTKPAINWFKYASPKTFYPLAGKLIPWCAVGATLLIAYGLYLGLFVAPTDFQQGEGYRIIFVHVPAAWFSMFLYLIMALYAAMGLVFNAKLSYMMATAIAPTGAMFTFLALVTGSLWGKPMWGAWWVWDARLTSELILLFLYIGYFSLQAAIDDKTRADKASAVLALVGAINVPIIYFSVKWWNTLHQGASVSLTKAPAMAAIMLQGMLVMA
;
A
#
# COMPACT_ATOMS: atom_id res chain seq x y z
N MET A 1 13.91 -3.80 -47.27
CA MET A 1 13.39 -3.13 -46.06
C MET A 1 13.20 -4.21 -44.97
N GLN A 2 14.08 -4.26 -43.99
CA GLN A 2 13.88 -5.17 -42.83
C GLN A 2 12.84 -4.53 -41.92
N THR A 3 11.67 -5.13 -41.83
CA THR A 3 10.64 -4.73 -40.86
C THR A 3 11.19 -4.99 -39.48
N LYS A 4 11.28 -3.96 -38.62
CA LYS A 4 11.61 -4.14 -37.19
C LYS A 4 10.64 -5.14 -36.61
N PRO A 5 11.13 -6.16 -35.86
CA PRO A 5 10.25 -7.15 -35.27
C PRO A 5 9.26 -6.44 -34.34
N ALA A 6 7.98 -6.72 -34.50
CA ALA A 6 6.94 -6.19 -33.63
C ALA A 6 7.24 -6.59 -32.16
N ILE A 7 7.16 -5.62 -31.24
CA ILE A 7 7.39 -5.88 -29.82
C ILE A 7 6.30 -6.84 -29.33
N ASN A 8 6.70 -8.04 -28.95
CA ASN A 8 5.77 -9.01 -28.38
C ASN A 8 5.55 -8.69 -26.89
N TRP A 9 4.53 -7.89 -26.60
CA TRP A 9 4.15 -7.49 -25.23
C TRP A 9 3.78 -8.68 -24.36
N PHE A 10 3.27 -9.78 -24.94
CA PHE A 10 2.90 -11.01 -24.21
C PHE A 10 4.11 -11.86 -23.84
N LYS A 11 5.31 -11.54 -24.30
CA LYS A 11 6.54 -12.27 -23.97
C LYS A 11 6.71 -12.43 -22.45
N TYR A 12 6.36 -11.39 -21.68
CA TYR A 12 6.53 -11.36 -20.23
C TYR A 12 5.27 -11.78 -19.45
N ALA A 13 4.24 -12.27 -20.12
CA ALA A 13 3.02 -12.77 -19.48
C ALA A 13 3.20 -14.19 -18.88
N SER A 14 4.36 -14.81 -19.03
CA SER A 14 4.66 -16.12 -18.43
C SER A 14 5.72 -16.02 -17.33
N PRO A 15 5.65 -16.84 -16.28
CA PRO A 15 6.68 -16.87 -15.23
C PRO A 15 8.10 -17.08 -15.77
N LYS A 16 8.27 -17.97 -16.74
CA LYS A 16 9.57 -18.31 -17.34
C LYS A 16 10.33 -17.11 -17.89
N THR A 17 9.62 -16.15 -18.49
CA THR A 17 10.22 -14.96 -19.11
C THR A 17 10.20 -13.76 -18.19
N PHE A 18 9.23 -13.68 -17.26
CA PHE A 18 9.12 -12.61 -16.31
C PHE A 18 10.18 -12.65 -15.21
N TYR A 19 10.46 -13.83 -14.62
CA TYR A 19 11.43 -13.95 -13.52
C TYR A 19 12.82 -13.42 -13.83
N PRO A 20 13.44 -13.75 -15.00
CA PRO A 20 14.74 -13.18 -15.34
C PRO A 20 14.72 -11.65 -15.50
N LEU A 21 13.61 -11.08 -15.99
CA LEU A 21 13.44 -9.63 -16.07
C LEU A 21 13.33 -9.02 -14.68
N ALA A 22 12.47 -9.56 -13.82
CA ALA A 22 12.30 -9.11 -12.44
C ALA A 22 13.62 -9.17 -11.67
N GLY A 23 14.38 -10.27 -11.79
CA GLY A 23 15.69 -10.41 -11.16
C GLY A 23 16.70 -9.34 -11.58
N LYS A 24 16.64 -8.87 -12.83
CA LYS A 24 17.48 -7.76 -13.30
C LYS A 24 17.03 -6.40 -12.78
N LEU A 25 15.73 -6.21 -12.57
CA LEU A 25 15.17 -4.93 -12.12
C LEU A 25 15.25 -4.73 -10.59
N ILE A 26 15.14 -5.81 -9.82
CA ILE A 26 15.13 -5.76 -8.35
C ILE A 26 16.28 -4.92 -7.77
N PRO A 27 17.58 -5.13 -8.12
CA PRO A 27 18.66 -4.36 -7.52
C PRO A 27 18.55 -2.85 -7.81
N TRP A 28 18.14 -2.47 -9.01
CA TRP A 28 17.96 -1.07 -9.38
C TRP A 28 16.79 -0.43 -8.64
N CYS A 29 15.67 -1.14 -8.55
CA CYS A 29 14.52 -0.68 -7.77
C CYS A 29 14.87 -0.58 -6.28
N ALA A 30 15.61 -1.53 -5.73
CA ALA A 30 16.03 -1.51 -4.32
C ALA A 30 16.95 -0.32 -4.02
N VAL A 31 17.95 -0.07 -4.86
CA VAL A 31 18.83 1.11 -4.71
C VAL A 31 18.03 2.40 -4.82
N GLY A 32 17.17 2.53 -5.85
CA GLY A 32 16.33 3.71 -6.03
C GLY A 32 15.41 3.96 -4.83
N ALA A 33 14.69 2.93 -4.36
CA ALA A 33 13.83 3.02 -3.19
C ALA A 33 14.61 3.42 -1.93
N THR A 34 15.78 2.82 -1.69
CA THR A 34 16.63 3.15 -0.52
C THR A 34 17.05 4.62 -0.54
N LEU A 35 17.47 5.13 -1.70
CA LEU A 35 17.89 6.53 -1.84
C LEU A 35 16.72 7.49 -1.65
N LEU A 36 15.55 7.19 -2.21
CA LEU A 36 14.35 8.01 -2.06
C LEU A 36 13.85 8.01 -0.60
N ILE A 37 13.82 6.86 0.05
CA ILE A 37 13.46 6.75 1.48
C ILE A 37 14.45 7.55 2.34
N ALA A 38 15.76 7.39 2.14
CA ALA A 38 16.77 8.13 2.89
C ALA A 38 16.63 9.64 2.69
N TYR A 39 16.39 10.09 1.45
CA TYR A 39 16.16 11.49 1.15
C TYR A 39 14.85 12.02 1.76
N GLY A 40 13.74 11.26 1.66
CA GLY A 40 12.47 11.65 2.25
C GLY A 40 12.53 11.74 3.78
N LEU A 41 13.22 10.81 4.45
CA LEU A 41 13.49 10.86 5.88
C LEU A 41 14.37 12.06 6.24
N TYR A 42 15.41 12.35 5.46
CA TYR A 42 16.22 13.54 5.67
C TYR A 42 15.39 14.83 5.59
N LEU A 43 14.56 14.97 4.55
CA LEU A 43 13.65 16.13 4.43
C LEU A 43 12.68 16.21 5.61
N GLY A 44 12.07 15.10 5.99
CA GLY A 44 11.05 15.05 7.04
C GLY A 44 11.60 15.27 8.44
N LEU A 45 12.76 14.71 8.75
CA LEU A 45 13.31 14.75 10.11
C LEU A 45 14.21 15.95 10.38
N PHE A 46 14.90 16.49 9.35
CA PHE A 46 15.91 17.52 9.55
C PHE A 46 15.61 18.86 8.85
N VAL A 47 14.86 18.86 7.74
CA VAL A 47 14.63 20.06 6.93
C VAL A 47 13.25 20.66 7.14
N ALA A 48 12.22 19.83 7.25
CA ALA A 48 10.84 20.28 7.41
C ALA A 48 10.67 21.10 8.71
N PRO A 49 9.98 22.27 8.68
CA PRO A 49 9.78 23.09 9.86
C PRO A 49 8.89 22.37 10.88
N THR A 50 9.02 22.74 12.15
CA THR A 50 8.14 22.28 13.23
C THR A 50 6.72 22.74 12.98
N ASP A 51 5.74 21.84 13.16
CA ASP A 51 4.33 22.17 13.05
C ASP A 51 3.87 22.99 14.26
N PHE A 52 3.06 24.05 14.01
CA PHE A 52 2.65 24.95 15.07
C PHE A 52 1.61 24.36 16.04
N GLN A 53 0.84 23.34 15.61
CA GLN A 53 -0.18 22.68 16.43
C GLN A 53 0.35 21.40 17.09
N GLN A 54 1.13 20.61 16.32
CA GLN A 54 1.54 19.26 16.72
C GLN A 54 3.01 19.18 17.18
N GLY A 55 3.74 20.30 17.11
CA GLY A 55 5.17 20.31 17.43
C GLY A 55 5.95 19.32 16.56
N GLU A 56 6.94 18.65 17.13
CA GLU A 56 7.76 17.65 16.44
C GLU A 56 7.02 16.31 16.21
N GLY A 57 5.92 16.07 16.93
CA GLY A 57 5.13 14.84 16.82
C GLY A 57 4.52 14.62 15.43
N TYR A 58 4.31 15.70 14.67
CA TYR A 58 3.78 15.61 13.31
C TYR A 58 4.74 14.86 12.35
N ARG A 59 6.05 14.79 12.64
CA ARG A 59 7.05 14.17 11.74
C ARG A 59 6.75 12.69 11.43
N ILE A 60 5.92 12.06 12.23
CA ILE A 60 5.45 10.70 11.98
C ILE A 60 4.69 10.59 10.64
N ILE A 61 4.16 11.69 10.09
CA ILE A 61 3.45 11.72 8.80
C ILE A 61 4.32 11.18 7.65
N PHE A 62 5.63 11.41 7.70
CA PHE A 62 6.55 10.99 6.64
C PHE A 62 6.66 9.47 6.51
N VAL A 63 6.33 8.73 7.56
CA VAL A 63 6.24 7.26 7.55
C VAL A 63 4.79 6.80 7.49
N HIS A 64 3.91 7.39 8.33
CA HIS A 64 2.53 6.95 8.47
C HIS A 64 1.71 7.13 7.17
N VAL A 65 1.78 8.30 6.56
CA VAL A 65 0.94 8.61 5.38
C VAL A 65 1.34 7.77 4.16
N PRO A 66 2.63 7.67 3.77
CA PRO A 66 3.04 6.73 2.72
C PRO A 66 2.65 5.29 3.03
N ALA A 67 2.83 4.83 4.28
CA ALA A 67 2.42 3.48 4.67
C ALA A 67 0.92 3.24 4.49
N ALA A 68 0.07 4.19 4.90
CA ALA A 68 -1.38 4.12 4.71
C ALA A 68 -1.80 4.18 3.23
N TRP A 69 -1.07 4.91 2.38
CA TRP A 69 -1.32 4.91 0.94
C TRP A 69 -0.94 3.58 0.30
N PHE A 70 0.24 3.04 0.63
CA PHE A 70 0.68 1.76 0.11
C PHE A 70 -0.16 0.59 0.62
N SER A 71 -0.69 0.63 1.84
CA SER A 71 -1.58 -0.41 2.35
C SER A 71 -2.79 -0.62 1.44
N MET A 72 -3.46 0.47 1.07
CA MET A 72 -4.63 0.48 0.20
C MET A 72 -4.25 0.22 -1.27
N PHE A 73 -3.22 0.90 -1.78
CA PHE A 73 -2.80 0.79 -3.17
C PHE A 73 -2.38 -0.63 -3.52
N LEU A 74 -1.53 -1.26 -2.68
CA LEU A 74 -1.09 -2.62 -2.91
C LEU A 74 -2.24 -3.63 -2.80
N TYR A 75 -3.24 -3.37 -1.96
CA TYR A 75 -4.43 -4.21 -1.91
C TYR A 75 -5.22 -4.16 -3.22
N LEU A 76 -5.40 -2.97 -3.79
CA LEU A 76 -6.06 -2.82 -5.10
C LEU A 76 -5.28 -3.50 -6.23
N ILE A 77 -3.95 -3.36 -6.24
CA ILE A 77 -3.10 -4.04 -7.23
C ILE A 77 -3.17 -5.58 -7.05
N MET A 78 -3.13 -6.06 -5.80
CA MET A 78 -3.33 -7.48 -5.49
C MET A 78 -4.68 -7.99 -5.99
N ALA A 79 -5.77 -7.25 -5.74
CA ALA A 79 -7.10 -7.59 -6.20
C ALA A 79 -7.21 -7.57 -7.73
N LEU A 80 -6.56 -6.61 -8.40
CA LEU A 80 -6.49 -6.56 -9.86
C LEU A 80 -5.80 -7.82 -10.44
N TYR A 81 -4.65 -8.20 -9.90
CA TYR A 81 -3.97 -9.43 -10.31
C TYR A 81 -4.79 -10.68 -9.98
N ALA A 82 -5.48 -10.70 -8.84
CA ALA A 82 -6.40 -11.77 -8.48
C ALA A 82 -7.55 -11.90 -9.50
N ALA A 83 -8.17 -10.79 -9.90
CA ALA A 83 -9.19 -10.75 -10.96
C ALA A 83 -8.65 -11.28 -12.28
N MET A 84 -7.48 -10.80 -12.72
CA MET A 84 -6.83 -11.29 -13.94
C MET A 84 -6.53 -12.80 -13.87
N GLY A 85 -6.11 -13.28 -12.69
CA GLY A 85 -5.89 -14.70 -12.43
C GLY A 85 -7.17 -15.53 -12.64
N LEU A 86 -8.29 -15.07 -12.04
CA LEU A 86 -9.58 -15.77 -12.13
C LEU A 86 -10.17 -15.73 -13.54
N VAL A 87 -10.17 -14.56 -14.20
CA VAL A 87 -10.80 -14.37 -15.53
C VAL A 87 -10.01 -15.08 -16.63
N PHE A 88 -8.68 -14.95 -16.63
CA PHE A 88 -7.82 -15.48 -17.68
C PHE A 88 -7.12 -16.79 -17.33
N ASN A 89 -7.37 -17.32 -16.13
CA ASN A 89 -6.66 -18.48 -15.57
C ASN A 89 -5.13 -18.31 -15.62
N ALA A 90 -4.65 -17.08 -15.42
CA ALA A 90 -3.27 -16.67 -15.64
C ALA A 90 -2.41 -16.92 -14.39
N LYS A 91 -1.57 -17.96 -14.47
CA LYS A 91 -0.68 -18.38 -13.35
C LYS A 91 0.20 -17.23 -12.83
N LEU A 92 0.78 -16.42 -13.74
CA LEU A 92 1.63 -15.30 -13.34
C LEU A 92 0.84 -14.27 -12.51
N SER A 93 -0.42 -14.02 -12.84
CA SER A 93 -1.26 -13.08 -12.10
C SER A 93 -1.48 -13.53 -10.66
N TYR A 94 -1.77 -14.81 -10.41
CA TYR A 94 -1.85 -15.33 -9.05
C TYR A 94 -0.51 -15.19 -8.30
N MET A 95 0.60 -15.47 -8.97
CA MET A 95 1.93 -15.32 -8.38
C MET A 95 2.22 -13.86 -8.03
N MET A 96 1.81 -12.90 -8.86
CA MET A 96 1.94 -11.46 -8.57
C MET A 96 1.09 -11.05 -7.37
N ALA A 97 -0.17 -11.50 -7.30
CA ALA A 97 -1.04 -11.24 -6.15
C ALA A 97 -0.41 -11.76 -4.85
N THR A 98 0.09 -13.00 -4.87
CA THR A 98 0.76 -13.63 -3.71
C THR A 98 2.05 -12.90 -3.32
N ALA A 99 2.82 -12.39 -4.28
CA ALA A 99 4.06 -11.67 -4.01
C ALA A 99 3.81 -10.26 -3.43
N ILE A 100 2.70 -9.62 -3.79
CA ILE A 100 2.32 -8.28 -3.29
C ILE A 100 1.80 -8.34 -1.85
N ALA A 101 1.09 -9.40 -1.50
CA ALA A 101 0.36 -9.51 -0.25
C ALA A 101 1.24 -9.30 1.02
N PRO A 102 2.45 -9.86 1.17
CA PRO A 102 3.31 -9.61 2.33
C PRO A 102 3.69 -8.14 2.50
N THR A 103 4.02 -7.48 1.39
CA THR A 103 4.40 -6.06 1.40
C THR A 103 3.20 -5.18 1.78
N GLY A 104 2.02 -5.48 1.24
CA GLY A 104 0.78 -4.78 1.60
C GLY A 104 0.43 -4.95 3.09
N ALA A 105 0.51 -6.17 3.62
CA ALA A 105 0.31 -6.45 5.04
C ALA A 105 1.31 -5.68 5.94
N MET A 106 2.57 -5.64 5.54
CA MET A 106 3.61 -4.89 6.26
C MET A 106 3.28 -3.39 6.31
N PHE A 107 2.88 -2.77 5.19
CA PHE A 107 2.51 -1.37 5.17
C PHE A 107 1.23 -1.10 5.98
N THR A 108 0.25 -1.99 5.94
CA THR A 108 -0.97 -1.89 6.77
C THR A 108 -0.62 -1.95 8.25
N PHE A 109 0.23 -2.90 8.66
CA PHE A 109 0.71 -2.99 10.03
C PHE A 109 1.49 -1.75 10.45
N LEU A 110 2.38 -1.25 9.59
CA LEU A 110 3.15 -0.03 9.85
C LEU A 110 2.23 1.20 10.00
N ALA A 111 1.20 1.32 9.14
CA ALA A 111 0.21 2.39 9.25
C ALA A 111 -0.55 2.34 10.59
N LEU A 112 -0.98 1.15 11.03
CA LEU A 112 -1.67 0.96 12.31
C LEU A 112 -0.77 1.31 13.50
N VAL A 113 0.47 0.83 13.53
CA VAL A 113 1.42 1.10 14.62
C VAL A 113 1.78 2.59 14.67
N THR A 114 2.15 3.18 13.55
CA THR A 114 2.52 4.61 13.51
C THR A 114 1.32 5.51 13.79
N GLY A 115 0.12 5.13 13.34
CA GLY A 115 -1.13 5.82 13.68
C GLY A 115 -1.45 5.78 15.17
N SER A 116 -1.23 4.64 15.82
CA SER A 116 -1.39 4.49 17.28
C SER A 116 -0.38 5.36 18.05
N LEU A 117 0.88 5.34 17.63
CA LEU A 117 1.93 6.18 18.21
C LEU A 117 1.63 7.68 18.05
N TRP A 118 1.08 8.07 16.93
CA TRP A 118 0.69 9.46 16.69
C TRP A 118 -0.59 9.83 17.46
N GLY A 119 -1.56 8.91 17.56
CA GLY A 119 -2.83 9.13 18.26
C GLY A 119 -2.65 9.46 19.73
N LYS A 120 -1.69 8.85 20.41
CA LYS A 120 -1.47 9.06 21.84
C LYS A 120 -1.20 10.51 22.22
N PRO A 121 -0.25 11.23 21.62
CA PRO A 121 -0.04 12.65 21.92
C PRO A 121 -1.13 13.55 21.34
N MET A 122 -1.79 13.19 20.24
CA MET A 122 -2.79 14.04 19.58
C MET A 122 -4.19 13.93 20.19
N TRP A 123 -4.60 12.74 20.58
CA TRP A 123 -5.96 12.43 21.03
C TRP A 123 -6.03 11.87 22.46
N GLY A 124 -4.88 11.66 23.10
CA GLY A 124 -4.80 11.08 24.44
C GLY A 124 -4.99 9.56 24.49
N ALA A 125 -5.25 8.90 23.37
CA ALA A 125 -5.51 7.46 23.29
C ALA A 125 -4.61 6.78 22.25
N TRP A 126 -4.19 5.53 22.56
CA TRP A 126 -3.45 4.70 21.59
C TRP A 126 -4.36 4.17 20.48
N TRP A 127 -5.63 3.97 20.79
CA TRP A 127 -6.62 3.39 19.88
C TRP A 127 -8.01 3.95 20.17
N VAL A 128 -8.75 4.19 19.11
CA VAL A 128 -10.18 4.48 19.15
C VAL A 128 -10.87 3.61 18.08
N TRP A 129 -12.05 3.10 18.42
CA TRP A 129 -12.85 2.29 17.51
C TRP A 129 -13.66 3.18 16.57
N ASP A 130 -12.96 3.98 15.78
CA ASP A 130 -13.58 4.74 14.71
C ASP A 130 -13.58 3.98 13.38
N ALA A 131 -14.30 4.50 12.40
CA ALA A 131 -14.44 3.84 11.10
C ALA A 131 -13.10 3.74 10.36
N ARG A 132 -12.19 4.70 10.54
CA ARG A 132 -10.90 4.73 9.85
C ARG A 132 -9.95 3.65 10.36
N LEU A 133 -9.73 3.62 11.68
CA LEU A 133 -8.82 2.64 12.28
C LEU A 133 -9.38 1.23 12.16
N THR A 134 -10.69 1.08 12.37
CA THR A 134 -11.34 -0.24 12.28
C THR A 134 -11.27 -0.81 10.88
N SER A 135 -11.54 -0.02 9.85
CA SER A 135 -11.44 -0.50 8.46
C SER A 135 -10.00 -0.77 8.02
N GLU A 136 -9.02 -0.01 8.50
CA GLU A 136 -7.60 -0.30 8.27
C GLU A 136 -7.17 -1.60 8.97
N LEU A 137 -7.67 -1.87 10.19
CA LEU A 137 -7.44 -3.15 10.87
C LEU A 137 -8.09 -4.33 10.13
N ILE A 138 -9.30 -4.14 9.60
CA ILE A 138 -9.94 -5.13 8.72
C ILE A 138 -9.07 -5.42 7.49
N LEU A 139 -8.44 -4.40 6.90
CA LEU A 139 -7.53 -4.58 5.77
C LEU A 139 -6.36 -5.50 6.13
N LEU A 140 -5.78 -5.33 7.32
CA LEU A 140 -4.72 -6.22 7.82
C LEU A 140 -5.24 -7.67 7.93
N PHE A 141 -6.43 -7.88 8.50
CA PHE A 141 -7.02 -9.21 8.59
C PHE A 141 -7.35 -9.83 7.22
N LEU A 142 -7.72 -9.02 6.23
CA LEU A 142 -7.92 -9.49 4.86
C LEU A 142 -6.59 -9.97 4.23
N TYR A 143 -5.48 -9.29 4.47
CA TYR A 143 -4.15 -9.77 4.06
C TYR A 143 -3.77 -11.07 4.79
N ILE A 144 -4.00 -11.13 6.11
CA ILE A 144 -3.73 -12.35 6.91
C ILE A 144 -4.61 -13.51 6.40
N GLY A 145 -5.90 -13.25 6.13
CA GLY A 145 -6.81 -14.23 5.56
C GLY A 145 -6.33 -14.76 4.20
N TYR A 146 -5.78 -13.88 3.35
CA TYR A 146 -5.17 -14.28 2.09
C TYR A 146 -4.04 -15.29 2.31
N PHE A 147 -3.11 -15.01 3.24
CA PHE A 147 -2.02 -15.95 3.57
C PHE A 147 -2.54 -17.25 4.17
N SER A 148 -3.54 -17.15 5.05
CA SER A 148 -4.11 -18.33 5.70
C SER A 148 -4.74 -19.29 4.67
N LEU A 149 -5.45 -18.77 3.67
CA LEU A 149 -6.00 -19.58 2.58
C LEU A 149 -4.88 -20.22 1.73
N GLN A 150 -3.82 -19.46 1.43
CA GLN A 150 -2.66 -19.97 0.69
C GLN A 150 -1.92 -21.09 1.44
N ALA A 151 -1.92 -21.03 2.78
CA ALA A 151 -1.22 -22.02 3.64
C ALA A 151 -2.10 -23.22 3.99
N ALA A 152 -3.42 -23.04 4.11
CA ALA A 152 -4.35 -24.07 4.58
C ALA A 152 -4.85 -25.02 3.49
N ILE A 153 -4.75 -24.63 2.21
CA ILE A 153 -5.25 -25.42 1.09
C ILE A 153 -4.07 -26.04 0.34
N ASP A 154 -3.96 -27.37 0.39
CA ASP A 154 -2.85 -28.12 -0.24
C ASP A 154 -2.82 -27.96 -1.76
N ASP A 155 -3.98 -28.01 -2.41
CA ASP A 155 -4.08 -27.80 -3.85
C ASP A 155 -3.84 -26.34 -4.22
N LYS A 156 -2.69 -26.07 -4.82
CA LYS A 156 -2.26 -24.70 -5.18
C LYS A 156 -3.27 -23.96 -6.06
N THR A 157 -3.93 -24.64 -6.97
CA THR A 157 -4.91 -24.02 -7.87
C THR A 157 -6.17 -23.61 -7.10
N ARG A 158 -6.60 -24.43 -6.15
CA ARG A 158 -7.73 -24.11 -5.27
C ARG A 158 -7.35 -22.98 -4.29
N ALA A 159 -6.16 -23.04 -3.71
CA ALA A 159 -5.63 -21.98 -2.83
C ALA A 159 -5.62 -20.63 -3.56
N ASP A 160 -5.07 -20.58 -4.77
CA ASP A 160 -4.98 -19.37 -5.58
C ASP A 160 -6.38 -18.79 -5.88
N LYS A 161 -7.34 -19.64 -6.26
CA LYS A 161 -8.72 -19.20 -6.55
C LYS A 161 -9.44 -18.70 -5.27
N ALA A 162 -9.34 -19.43 -4.17
CA ALA A 162 -9.98 -19.05 -2.91
C ALA A 162 -9.43 -17.72 -2.39
N SER A 163 -8.10 -17.56 -2.37
CA SER A 163 -7.44 -16.32 -1.98
C SER A 163 -7.76 -15.16 -2.91
N ALA A 164 -7.89 -15.42 -4.21
CA ALA A 164 -8.27 -14.41 -5.20
C ALA A 164 -9.69 -13.90 -4.97
N VAL A 165 -10.65 -14.79 -4.65
CA VAL A 165 -12.02 -14.39 -4.29
C VAL A 165 -12.02 -13.53 -3.03
N LEU A 166 -11.26 -13.91 -1.98
CA LEU A 166 -11.13 -13.10 -0.78
C LEU A 166 -10.54 -11.71 -1.08
N ALA A 167 -9.50 -11.64 -1.93
CA ALA A 167 -8.90 -10.38 -2.33
C ALA A 167 -9.90 -9.44 -3.04
N LEU A 168 -10.75 -9.99 -3.91
CA LEU A 168 -11.78 -9.21 -4.61
C LEU A 168 -12.88 -8.72 -3.68
N VAL A 169 -13.39 -9.58 -2.80
CA VAL A 169 -14.39 -9.19 -1.81
C VAL A 169 -13.82 -8.14 -0.86
N GLY A 170 -12.58 -8.34 -0.41
CA GLY A 170 -11.90 -7.40 0.48
C GLY A 170 -11.58 -6.05 -0.15
N ALA A 171 -11.51 -5.96 -1.49
CA ALA A 171 -11.28 -4.68 -2.17
C ALA A 171 -12.37 -3.64 -1.91
N ILE A 172 -13.58 -4.08 -1.53
CA ILE A 172 -14.69 -3.19 -1.12
C ILE A 172 -14.30 -2.39 0.15
N ASN A 173 -13.43 -2.92 1.00
CA ASN A 173 -12.99 -2.24 2.20
C ASN A 173 -12.10 -1.00 1.91
N VAL A 174 -11.40 -0.97 0.77
CA VAL A 174 -10.50 0.16 0.43
C VAL A 174 -11.24 1.49 0.27
N PRO A 175 -12.33 1.60 -0.51
CA PRO A 175 -13.12 2.84 -0.53
C PRO A 175 -13.73 3.17 0.84
N ILE A 176 -14.08 2.18 1.68
CA ILE A 176 -14.55 2.43 3.05
C ILE A 176 -13.45 3.13 3.86
N ILE A 177 -12.21 2.62 3.82
CA ILE A 177 -11.06 3.27 4.46
C ILE A 177 -10.91 4.71 3.96
N TYR A 178 -10.88 4.92 2.65
CA TYR A 178 -10.62 6.22 2.04
C TYR A 178 -11.71 7.25 2.39
N PHE A 179 -12.97 6.86 2.33
CA PHE A 179 -14.10 7.76 2.57
C PHE A 179 -14.57 7.80 4.03
N SER A 180 -14.03 6.98 4.92
CA SER A 180 -14.43 6.91 6.34
C SER A 180 -14.44 8.28 7.02
N VAL A 181 -13.42 9.11 6.76
CA VAL A 181 -13.32 10.47 7.33
C VAL A 181 -14.35 11.46 6.79
N LYS A 182 -15.07 11.12 5.71
CA LYS A 182 -16.15 11.93 5.14
C LYS A 182 -17.52 11.42 5.53
N TRP A 183 -17.67 10.11 5.72
CA TRP A 183 -18.96 9.46 5.97
C TRP A 183 -19.27 9.32 7.45
N TRP A 184 -18.24 9.26 8.31
CA TRP A 184 -18.39 9.09 9.75
C TRP A 184 -17.57 10.12 10.53
N ASN A 185 -17.99 10.39 11.77
CA ASN A 185 -17.17 11.13 12.72
C ASN A 185 -15.96 10.30 13.12
N THR A 186 -14.77 10.82 12.85
CA THR A 186 -13.49 10.22 13.24
C THR A 186 -12.59 11.28 13.85
N LEU A 187 -11.64 10.89 14.67
CA LEU A 187 -10.58 11.78 15.17
C LEU A 187 -9.52 12.07 14.10
N HIS A 188 -9.53 11.32 13.00
CA HIS A 188 -8.61 11.52 11.90
C HIS A 188 -8.88 12.83 11.15
N GLN A 189 -7.80 13.53 10.86
CA GLN A 189 -7.86 14.69 9.97
C GLN A 189 -8.28 14.25 8.56
N GLY A 190 -9.00 15.14 7.86
CA GLY A 190 -9.26 14.98 6.43
C GLY A 190 -7.96 14.91 5.64
N ALA A 191 -8.01 14.36 4.42
CA ALA A 191 -6.83 14.24 3.56
C ALA A 191 -6.19 15.60 3.32
N SER A 192 -4.96 15.80 3.79
CA SER A 192 -4.14 17.01 3.55
C SER A 192 -3.67 17.12 2.10
N VAL A 193 -3.68 16.02 1.35
CA VAL A 193 -3.39 15.93 -0.08
C VAL A 193 -4.62 15.40 -0.80
N SER A 194 -5.08 16.12 -1.81
CA SER A 194 -6.21 15.71 -2.64
C SER A 194 -5.96 16.08 -4.10
N LEU A 195 -6.62 15.38 -5.02
CA LEU A 195 -6.53 15.67 -6.46
C LEU A 195 -7.27 16.95 -6.86
N THR A 196 -8.15 17.47 -6.00
CA THR A 196 -9.08 18.57 -6.34
C THR A 196 -8.83 19.87 -5.58
N LYS A 197 -7.95 19.87 -4.59
CA LYS A 197 -7.63 21.05 -3.75
C LYS A 197 -6.10 21.15 -3.57
N ALA A 198 -5.64 22.38 -3.40
CA ALA A 198 -4.25 22.63 -3.03
C ALA A 198 -3.91 21.90 -1.72
N PRO A 199 -2.68 21.33 -1.59
CA PRO A 199 -2.25 20.67 -0.36
C PRO A 199 -2.30 21.61 0.85
N ALA A 200 -2.85 21.14 1.96
CA ALA A 200 -2.96 21.90 3.21
C ALA A 200 -1.70 21.71 4.08
N MET A 201 -0.51 21.83 3.49
CA MET A 201 0.78 21.69 4.18
C MET A 201 1.87 22.45 3.44
N ALA A 202 3.00 22.72 4.11
CA ALA A 202 4.15 23.36 3.50
C ALA A 202 4.72 22.50 2.36
N ALA A 203 5.23 23.16 1.30
CA ALA A 203 5.74 22.46 0.11
C ALA A 203 6.85 21.44 0.45
N ILE A 204 7.74 21.76 1.38
CA ILE A 204 8.80 20.85 1.83
C ILE A 204 8.27 19.60 2.54
N MET A 205 7.18 19.74 3.31
CA MET A 205 6.52 18.61 3.96
C MET A 205 5.88 17.69 2.90
N LEU A 206 5.18 18.29 1.94
CA LEU A 206 4.61 17.56 0.82
C LEU A 206 5.68 16.82 0.01
N GLN A 207 6.79 17.50 -0.31
CA GLN A 207 7.91 16.89 -1.04
C GLN A 207 8.48 15.69 -0.29
N GLY A 208 8.78 15.83 1.01
CA GLY A 208 9.29 14.73 1.83
C GLY A 208 8.35 13.53 1.83
N MET A 209 7.05 13.76 1.98
CA MET A 209 6.04 12.71 2.01
C MET A 209 5.86 12.01 0.63
N LEU A 210 5.86 12.77 -0.47
CA LEU A 210 5.72 12.21 -1.83
C LEU A 210 6.97 11.43 -2.27
N VAL A 211 8.15 11.82 -1.82
CA VAL A 211 9.39 11.08 -2.09
C VAL A 211 9.42 9.74 -1.34
N MET A 212 8.72 9.64 -0.21
CA MET A 212 8.55 8.40 0.55
C MET A 212 7.47 7.46 -0.04
N ALA A 213 6.61 7.96 -0.93
CA ALA A 213 5.55 7.22 -1.61
C ALA A 213 5.95 6.84 -3.06
#